data_ad5d68191f79c223d90880b92ee0508e
#
_entry.id   ad5d68191f79c223d90880b92ee0508e
#
_cell.length_a   1.000
_cell.length_b   1.000
_cell.length_c   1.000
_cell.angle_alpha   90.00
_cell.angle_beta   90.00
_cell.angle_gamma   90.00
#
_symmetry.space_group_name_H-M   'P 1'
#
loop_
_entity.id
_entity.type
_entity.pdbx_description
1 polymer ?
#
loop_
_entity_poly.entity_id
_entity_poly.type
_entity_poly.pdbx_seq_one_letter_code
_entity_poly.pdbx_strand_id
1 'polypeptide(L)'
;MPKIVDHDSRRQAYVDAMWRVVSRAGAGGISVRSVAAEAGVSPSNIVHYLPSRGEMLGEAVSRLVADASARAAELEDADLDLDSATDLVMVAIPHTRTRRRQSEVWLLLLAEQETNPDARRILSGLQGRVAEAVRRSMDRFAAAGLMAPTRDRDREAVRLHALIDGLSIQALVSSTDMSPTRIRETVRIHLADLANDPD
;
A
#
# COMPACT_ATOMS: atom_id res chain seq x y z
N MET A 1 -12.09 27.44 -18.65
CA MET A 1 -11.37 26.56 -17.70
C MET A 1 -12.08 25.25 -17.33
N PRO A 2 -12.57 24.43 -18.25
CA PRO A 2 -13.15 23.10 -17.90
C PRO A 2 -12.25 21.90 -18.23
N LYS A 3 -11.08 22.10 -18.89
CA LYS A 3 -10.33 20.99 -19.50
C LYS A 3 -9.46 20.17 -18.52
N ILE A 4 -8.99 20.75 -17.42
CA ILE A 4 -8.10 20.07 -16.45
C ILE A 4 -8.91 19.15 -15.53
N VAL A 5 -10.07 19.60 -15.07
CA VAL A 5 -10.97 18.80 -14.21
C VAL A 5 -11.50 17.55 -14.94
N ASP A 6 -11.71 17.62 -16.26
CA ASP A 6 -12.18 16.48 -17.05
C ASP A 6 -11.09 15.42 -17.24
N HIS A 7 -9.80 15.77 -17.34
CA HIS A 7 -8.71 14.83 -17.53
C HIS A 7 -8.47 13.97 -16.27
N ASP A 8 -8.37 14.58 -15.10
CA ASP A 8 -8.15 13.88 -13.84
C ASP A 8 -9.37 13.03 -13.45
N SER A 9 -10.58 13.56 -13.65
CA SER A 9 -11.81 12.83 -13.43
C SER A 9 -11.92 11.56 -14.31
N ARG A 10 -11.54 11.65 -15.58
CA ARG A 10 -11.52 10.48 -16.48
C ARG A 10 -10.47 9.47 -16.09
N ARG A 11 -9.25 9.94 -15.75
CA ARG A 11 -8.18 9.06 -15.24
C ARG A 11 -8.65 8.28 -14.01
N GLN A 12 -9.30 8.97 -13.07
CA GLN A 12 -9.89 8.34 -11.88
C GLN A 12 -10.95 7.30 -12.24
N ALA A 13 -11.86 7.61 -13.16
CA ALA A 13 -12.89 6.66 -13.62
C ALA A 13 -12.29 5.38 -14.22
N TYR A 14 -11.14 5.48 -14.90
CA TYR A 14 -10.44 4.31 -15.45
C TYR A 14 -9.74 3.49 -14.37
N VAL A 15 -9.19 4.14 -13.35
CA VAL A 15 -8.66 3.45 -12.15
C VAL A 15 -9.79 2.71 -11.43
N ASP A 16 -10.95 3.32 -11.28
CA ASP A 16 -12.11 2.67 -10.67
C ASP A 16 -12.59 1.46 -11.51
N ALA A 17 -12.61 1.58 -12.84
CA ALA A 17 -12.90 0.46 -13.73
C ALA A 17 -11.87 -0.66 -13.58
N MET A 18 -10.59 -0.32 -13.47
CA MET A 18 -9.53 -1.30 -13.22
C MET A 18 -9.74 -2.04 -11.89
N TRP A 19 -10.13 -1.35 -10.80
CA TRP A 19 -10.44 -1.99 -9.53
C TRP A 19 -11.66 -2.93 -9.61
N ARG A 20 -12.65 -2.62 -10.44
CA ARG A 20 -13.76 -3.55 -10.72
C ARG A 20 -13.27 -4.80 -11.45
N VAL A 21 -12.36 -4.67 -12.42
CA VAL A 21 -11.71 -5.81 -13.08
C VAL A 21 -10.94 -6.67 -12.06
N VAL A 22 -10.14 -6.06 -11.20
CA VAL A 22 -9.40 -6.77 -10.13
C VAL A 22 -10.35 -7.52 -9.20
N SER A 23 -11.43 -6.90 -8.80
CA SER A 23 -12.42 -7.51 -7.89
C SER A 23 -13.07 -8.75 -8.50
N ARG A 24 -13.30 -8.75 -9.81
CA ARG A 24 -13.95 -9.86 -10.54
C ARG A 24 -12.97 -10.95 -10.98
N ALA A 25 -11.85 -10.54 -11.60
CA ALA A 25 -10.93 -11.44 -12.30
C ALA A 25 -9.54 -11.55 -11.67
N GLY A 26 -9.29 -10.87 -10.53
CA GLY A 26 -7.97 -10.75 -9.94
C GLY A 26 -7.06 -9.79 -10.71
N ALA A 27 -5.87 -9.54 -10.16
CA ALA A 27 -4.91 -8.61 -10.75
C ALA A 27 -4.38 -9.06 -12.13
N GLY A 28 -4.30 -10.38 -12.39
CA GLY A 28 -3.94 -10.92 -13.70
C GLY A 28 -4.93 -10.58 -14.83
N GLY A 29 -6.17 -10.22 -14.49
CA GLY A 29 -7.19 -9.77 -15.43
C GLY A 29 -6.99 -8.36 -15.99
N ILE A 30 -6.06 -7.58 -15.45
CA ILE A 30 -5.80 -6.20 -15.90
C ILE A 30 -5.17 -6.19 -17.29
N SER A 31 -5.87 -5.56 -18.23
CA SER A 31 -5.39 -5.26 -19.58
C SER A 31 -6.11 -4.01 -20.09
N VAL A 32 -5.52 -3.33 -21.08
CA VAL A 32 -6.18 -2.19 -21.75
C VAL A 32 -7.59 -2.57 -22.24
N ARG A 33 -7.75 -3.78 -22.79
CA ARG A 33 -9.04 -4.26 -23.31
C ARG A 33 -10.07 -4.50 -22.19
N SER A 34 -9.65 -5.16 -21.10
CA SER A 34 -10.57 -5.46 -20.00
C SER A 34 -11.01 -4.18 -19.26
N VAL A 35 -10.10 -3.22 -19.08
CA VAL A 35 -10.40 -1.93 -18.44
C VAL A 35 -11.28 -1.07 -19.35
N ALA A 36 -11.02 -1.05 -20.67
CA ALA A 36 -11.85 -0.34 -21.64
C ALA A 36 -13.29 -0.89 -21.68
N ALA A 37 -13.43 -2.21 -21.72
CA ALA A 37 -14.73 -2.88 -21.68
C ALA A 37 -15.49 -2.55 -20.38
N GLU A 38 -14.81 -2.58 -19.24
CA GLU A 38 -15.40 -2.26 -17.94
C GLU A 38 -15.79 -0.77 -17.80
N ALA A 39 -15.01 0.12 -18.42
CA ALA A 39 -15.27 1.57 -18.42
C ALA A 39 -16.29 1.99 -19.51
N GLY A 40 -16.68 1.10 -20.41
CA GLY A 40 -17.58 1.42 -21.54
C GLY A 40 -16.95 2.35 -22.58
N VAL A 41 -15.62 2.27 -22.79
CA VAL A 41 -14.87 3.13 -23.72
C VAL A 41 -14.03 2.30 -24.70
N SER A 42 -13.48 2.95 -25.73
CA SER A 42 -12.55 2.30 -26.63
C SER A 42 -11.17 2.05 -25.98
N PRO A 43 -10.43 0.99 -26.37
CA PRO A 43 -9.06 0.77 -25.91
C PRO A 43 -8.12 1.96 -26.13
N SER A 44 -8.27 2.67 -27.26
CA SER A 44 -7.47 3.86 -27.57
C SER A 44 -7.71 5.01 -26.57
N ASN A 45 -8.91 5.09 -26.01
CA ASN A 45 -9.22 6.06 -24.98
C ASN A 45 -8.46 5.75 -23.67
N ILE A 46 -8.39 4.49 -23.26
CA ILE A 46 -7.56 4.09 -22.09
C ILE A 46 -6.09 4.42 -22.32
N VAL A 47 -5.53 4.07 -23.48
CA VAL A 47 -4.11 4.32 -23.82
C VAL A 47 -3.78 5.82 -23.82
N HIS A 48 -4.73 6.68 -24.16
CA HIS A 48 -4.53 8.12 -24.11
C HIS A 48 -4.30 8.65 -22.68
N TYR A 49 -4.92 8.05 -21.67
CA TYR A 49 -4.82 8.46 -20.25
C TYR A 49 -3.85 7.60 -19.44
N LEU A 50 -3.67 6.35 -19.81
CA LEU A 50 -2.85 5.33 -19.15
C LEU A 50 -2.08 4.57 -20.24
N PRO A 51 -1.01 5.16 -20.80
CA PRO A 51 -0.38 4.70 -22.04
C PRO A 51 0.33 3.35 -21.94
N SER A 52 0.71 2.93 -20.75
CA SER A 52 1.37 1.64 -20.54
C SER A 52 0.70 0.81 -19.43
N ARG A 53 0.94 -0.51 -19.46
CA ARG A 53 0.51 -1.40 -18.37
C ARG A 53 1.18 -1.01 -17.05
N GLY A 54 2.45 -0.61 -17.07
CA GLY A 54 3.16 -0.14 -15.89
C GLY A 54 2.50 1.10 -15.27
N GLU A 55 2.06 2.05 -16.09
CA GLU A 55 1.31 3.22 -15.61
C GLU A 55 -0.06 2.85 -15.05
N MET A 56 -0.77 1.92 -15.70
CA MET A 56 -2.04 1.42 -15.16
C MET A 56 -1.86 0.79 -13.78
N LEU A 57 -0.90 -0.11 -13.63
CA LEU A 57 -0.59 -0.75 -12.34
C LEU A 57 -0.10 0.28 -11.32
N GLY A 58 0.76 1.21 -11.74
CA GLY A 58 1.30 2.26 -10.90
C GLY A 58 0.22 3.18 -10.34
N GLU A 59 -0.75 3.56 -11.16
CA GLU A 59 -1.89 4.37 -10.72
C GLU A 59 -2.76 3.64 -9.69
N ALA A 60 -3.01 2.34 -9.94
CA ALA A 60 -3.73 1.51 -8.97
C ALA A 60 -3.00 1.42 -7.63
N VAL A 61 -1.70 1.16 -7.64
CA VAL A 61 -0.92 1.08 -6.41
C VAL A 61 -0.81 2.45 -5.74
N SER A 62 -0.69 3.55 -6.50
CA SER A 62 -0.72 4.91 -5.94
C SER A 62 -2.01 5.18 -5.17
N ARG A 63 -3.15 4.69 -5.66
CA ARG A 63 -4.43 4.79 -4.97
C ARG A 63 -4.44 3.97 -3.67
N LEU A 64 -3.88 2.75 -3.68
CA LEU A 64 -3.78 1.93 -2.45
C LEU A 64 -2.96 2.65 -1.37
N VAL A 65 -1.82 3.24 -1.76
CA VAL A 65 -0.98 4.01 -0.84
C VAL A 65 -1.71 5.25 -0.32
N ALA A 66 -2.44 5.97 -1.19
CA ALA A 66 -3.23 7.13 -0.78
C ALA A 66 -4.35 6.75 0.20
N ASP A 67 -5.07 5.66 -0.08
CA ASP A 67 -6.14 5.16 0.79
C ASP A 67 -5.59 4.68 2.15
N ALA A 68 -4.40 4.07 2.18
CA ALA A 68 -3.71 3.71 3.42
C ALA A 68 -3.28 4.96 4.20
N SER A 69 -2.71 5.97 3.52
CA SER A 69 -2.31 7.23 4.15
C SER A 69 -3.50 8.00 4.73
N ALA A 70 -4.64 8.03 4.04
CA ALA A 70 -5.85 8.67 4.55
C ALA A 70 -6.35 8.00 5.84
N ARG A 71 -6.38 6.64 5.87
CA ARG A 71 -6.75 5.90 7.08
C ARG A 71 -5.75 6.07 8.22
N ALA A 72 -4.45 6.17 7.91
CA ALA A 72 -3.43 6.46 8.92
C ALA A 72 -3.64 7.85 9.53
N ALA A 73 -3.99 8.85 8.70
CA ALA A 73 -4.29 10.20 9.16
C ALA A 73 -5.50 10.27 10.11
N GLU A 74 -6.53 9.44 9.90
CA GLU A 74 -7.68 9.33 10.81
C GLU A 74 -7.29 8.83 12.21
N LEU A 75 -6.14 8.17 12.34
CA LEU A 75 -5.59 7.66 13.61
C LEU A 75 -4.54 8.63 14.23
N GLU A 76 -4.26 9.76 13.57
CA GLU A 76 -3.19 10.67 14.04
C GLU A 76 -3.57 11.50 15.27
N ASP A 77 -4.86 11.80 15.47
CA ASP A 77 -5.35 12.67 16.56
C ASP A 77 -5.60 11.92 17.89
N ALA A 78 -5.46 10.59 17.93
CA ALA A 78 -5.65 9.82 19.14
C ALA A 78 -4.40 9.78 20.02
N ASP A 79 -4.56 9.76 21.34
CA ASP A 79 -3.50 9.41 22.28
C ASP A 79 -2.91 8.06 21.87
N LEU A 80 -1.61 8.06 21.54
CA LEU A 80 -0.97 6.90 20.95
C LEU A 80 -0.52 5.94 22.06
N ASP A 81 -1.24 4.81 22.18
CA ASP A 81 -0.85 3.66 22.99
C ASP A 81 -0.43 2.48 22.10
N LEU A 82 -0.09 1.35 22.70
CA LEU A 82 0.33 0.14 21.96
C LEU A 82 -0.76 -0.39 21.02
N ASP A 83 -2.04 -0.28 21.38
CA ASP A 83 -3.14 -0.81 20.58
C ASP A 83 -3.43 0.10 19.38
N SER A 84 -3.48 1.42 19.57
CA SER A 84 -3.62 2.39 18.47
C SER A 84 -2.39 2.43 17.56
N ALA A 85 -1.18 2.28 18.10
CA ALA A 85 0.04 2.09 17.30
C ALA A 85 -0.03 0.81 16.45
N THR A 86 -0.57 -0.28 17.01
CA THR A 86 -0.80 -1.53 16.27
C THR A 86 -1.81 -1.31 15.16
N ASP A 87 -2.93 -0.61 15.40
CA ASP A 87 -3.94 -0.28 14.39
C ASP A 87 -3.35 0.56 13.26
N LEU A 88 -2.50 1.52 13.58
CA LEU A 88 -1.80 2.34 12.59
C LEU A 88 -0.94 1.47 11.65
N VAL A 89 -0.18 0.53 12.17
CA VAL A 89 0.63 -0.38 11.35
C VAL A 89 -0.26 -1.33 10.53
N MET A 90 -1.35 -1.83 11.11
CA MET A 90 -2.31 -2.72 10.43
C MET A 90 -2.97 -2.08 9.21
N VAL A 91 -3.01 -0.74 9.12
CA VAL A 91 -3.49 -0.02 7.92
C VAL A 91 -2.69 -0.40 6.68
N ALA A 92 -1.38 -0.61 6.80
CA ALA A 92 -0.49 -0.93 5.69
C ALA A 92 -0.56 -2.40 5.25
N ILE A 93 -1.04 -3.32 6.10
CA ILE A 93 -1.00 -4.77 5.85
C ILE A 93 -2.34 -5.26 5.27
N PRO A 94 -2.35 -6.08 4.20
CA PRO A 94 -3.58 -6.58 3.55
C PRO A 94 -4.22 -7.74 4.33
N HIS A 95 -4.87 -7.46 5.46
CA HIS A 95 -5.47 -8.45 6.34
C HIS A 95 -6.90 -8.86 5.98
N THR A 96 -7.56 -8.18 5.02
CA THR A 96 -8.88 -8.55 4.50
C THR A 96 -8.80 -9.16 3.10
N ARG A 97 -9.81 -9.96 2.70
CA ARG A 97 -9.86 -10.55 1.35
C ARG A 97 -9.78 -9.50 0.24
N THR A 98 -10.49 -8.39 0.41
CA THR A 98 -10.47 -7.28 -0.56
C THR A 98 -9.08 -6.66 -0.67
N ARG A 99 -8.44 -6.34 0.47
CA ARG A 99 -7.10 -5.76 0.48
C ARG A 99 -6.04 -6.71 -0.08
N ARG A 100 -6.15 -8.03 0.18
CA ARG A 100 -5.26 -9.03 -0.42
C ARG A 100 -5.33 -8.99 -1.94
N ARG A 101 -6.54 -9.01 -2.53
CA ARG A 101 -6.71 -8.89 -4.00
C ARG A 101 -6.15 -7.58 -4.55
N GLN A 102 -6.31 -6.48 -3.81
CA GLN A 102 -5.74 -5.20 -4.19
C GLN A 102 -4.20 -5.23 -4.17
N SER A 103 -3.60 -5.86 -3.16
CA SER A 103 -2.15 -5.97 -3.03
C SER A 103 -1.50 -6.91 -4.06
N GLU A 104 -2.25 -7.81 -4.71
CA GLU A 104 -1.77 -8.56 -5.87
C GLU A 104 -1.31 -7.63 -7.02
N VAL A 105 -1.94 -6.45 -7.16
CA VAL A 105 -1.55 -5.44 -8.16
C VAL A 105 -0.16 -4.88 -7.88
N TRP A 106 0.18 -4.69 -6.59
CA TRP A 106 1.52 -4.26 -6.18
C TRP A 106 2.57 -5.31 -6.54
N LEU A 107 2.29 -6.61 -6.34
CA LEU A 107 3.19 -7.69 -6.74
C LEU A 107 3.40 -7.73 -8.27
N LEU A 108 2.36 -7.46 -9.06
CA LEU A 108 2.50 -7.36 -10.52
C LEU A 108 3.37 -6.16 -10.91
N LEU A 109 3.19 -5.00 -10.30
CA LEU A 109 4.03 -3.84 -10.55
C LEU A 109 5.49 -4.13 -10.19
N LEU A 110 5.72 -4.81 -9.06
CA LEU A 110 7.04 -5.25 -8.63
C LEU A 110 7.70 -6.20 -9.65
N ALA A 111 6.94 -7.14 -10.18
CA ALA A 111 7.45 -8.07 -11.21
C ALA A 111 7.77 -7.36 -12.53
N GLU A 112 7.02 -6.32 -12.90
CA GLU A 112 7.25 -5.59 -14.15
C GLU A 112 8.45 -4.63 -14.11
N GLN A 113 8.96 -4.25 -12.94
CA GLN A 113 10.06 -3.28 -12.82
C GLN A 113 11.34 -3.70 -13.56
N GLU A 114 11.57 -5.00 -13.72
CA GLU A 114 12.77 -5.53 -14.38
C GLU A 114 12.79 -5.21 -15.88
N THR A 115 11.64 -5.20 -16.51
CA THR A 115 11.50 -5.03 -17.97
C THR A 115 10.86 -3.71 -18.38
N ASN A 116 10.26 -2.97 -17.42
CA ASN A 116 9.51 -1.76 -17.69
C ASN A 116 10.07 -0.57 -16.88
N PRO A 117 10.79 0.38 -17.53
CA PRO A 117 11.35 1.56 -16.85
C PRO A 117 10.30 2.43 -16.14
N ASP A 118 9.09 2.54 -16.67
CA ASP A 118 8.01 3.31 -16.03
C ASP A 118 7.56 2.64 -14.73
N ALA A 119 7.36 1.31 -14.74
CA ALA A 119 7.05 0.56 -13.55
C ALA A 119 8.12 0.74 -12.46
N ARG A 120 9.40 0.68 -12.85
CA ARG A 120 10.55 0.91 -11.93
C ARG A 120 10.51 2.31 -11.32
N ARG A 121 10.33 3.35 -12.13
CA ARG A 121 10.25 4.74 -11.68
C ARG A 121 9.09 4.96 -10.72
N ILE A 122 7.92 4.45 -11.05
CA ILE A 122 6.70 4.57 -10.23
C ILE A 122 6.90 3.84 -8.90
N LEU A 123 7.39 2.60 -8.94
CA LEU A 123 7.64 1.80 -7.74
C LEU A 123 8.65 2.48 -6.80
N SER A 124 9.75 3.01 -7.33
CA SER A 124 10.75 3.76 -6.54
C SER A 124 10.12 4.95 -5.81
N GLY A 125 9.26 5.73 -6.48
CA GLY A 125 8.54 6.84 -5.85
C GLY A 125 7.54 6.39 -4.78
N LEU A 126 6.86 5.26 -5.00
CA LEU A 126 5.95 4.67 -4.02
C LEU A 126 6.69 4.17 -2.77
N GLN A 127 7.79 3.47 -2.95
CA GLN A 127 8.67 2.99 -1.88
C GLN A 127 9.18 4.15 -1.01
N GLY A 128 9.62 5.25 -1.63
CA GLY A 128 10.04 6.44 -0.90
C GLY A 128 8.93 7.02 0.00
N ARG A 129 7.70 7.08 -0.49
CA ARG A 129 6.55 7.56 0.31
C ARG A 129 6.21 6.63 1.48
N VAL A 130 6.27 5.32 1.26
CA VAL A 130 6.04 4.34 2.35
C VAL A 130 7.14 4.43 3.40
N ALA A 131 8.41 4.50 2.99
CA ALA A 131 9.54 4.65 3.91
C ALA A 131 9.42 5.92 4.76
N GLU A 132 9.00 7.03 4.15
CA GLU A 132 8.77 8.29 4.86
C GLU A 132 7.58 8.20 5.85
N ALA A 133 6.49 7.52 5.48
CA ALA A 133 5.37 7.28 6.38
C ALA A 133 5.79 6.43 7.60
N VAL A 134 6.60 5.39 7.38
CA VAL A 134 7.13 4.55 8.47
C VAL A 134 8.06 5.35 9.40
N ARG A 135 8.94 6.22 8.85
CA ARG A 135 9.77 7.11 9.70
C ARG A 135 8.92 8.02 10.58
N ARG A 136 7.91 8.67 10.01
CA ARG A 136 6.98 9.50 10.81
C ARG A 136 6.29 8.69 11.90
N SER A 137 5.95 7.43 11.64
CA SER A 137 5.39 6.55 12.67
C SER A 137 6.40 6.30 13.80
N MET A 138 7.69 6.10 13.51
CA MET A 138 8.73 5.95 14.52
C MET A 138 8.89 7.21 15.37
N ASP A 139 8.85 8.40 14.76
CA ASP A 139 8.91 9.66 15.52
C ASP A 139 7.72 9.80 16.48
N ARG A 140 6.52 9.42 16.05
CA ARG A 140 5.32 9.42 16.89
C ARG A 140 5.41 8.39 18.02
N PHE A 141 5.90 7.17 17.76
CA PHE A 141 6.08 6.13 18.77
C PHE A 141 7.10 6.58 19.83
N ALA A 142 8.19 7.22 19.42
CA ALA A 142 9.16 7.78 20.35
C ALA A 142 8.55 8.92 21.19
N ALA A 143 7.79 9.82 20.58
CA ALA A 143 7.13 10.93 21.28
C ALA A 143 6.07 10.44 22.28
N ALA A 144 5.40 9.33 22.00
CA ALA A 144 4.42 8.69 22.87
C ALA A 144 5.05 7.79 23.96
N GLY A 145 6.38 7.66 24.01
CA GLY A 145 7.08 6.78 24.97
C GLY A 145 6.95 5.29 24.66
N LEU A 146 6.54 4.93 23.46
CA LEU A 146 6.42 3.54 22.99
C LEU A 146 7.74 2.97 22.44
N MET A 147 8.79 3.77 22.42
CA MET A 147 10.13 3.35 21.98
C MET A 147 11.19 3.84 22.98
N ALA A 148 12.09 2.92 23.35
CA ALA A 148 13.19 3.25 24.25
C ALA A 148 14.12 4.33 23.64
N PRO A 149 14.58 5.33 24.41
CA PRO A 149 15.41 6.43 23.90
C PRO A 149 16.75 5.98 23.32
N THR A 150 17.22 4.80 23.70
CA THR A 150 18.48 4.19 23.26
C THR A 150 18.39 3.57 21.87
N ARG A 151 17.16 3.38 21.31
CA ARG A 151 16.95 2.80 19.99
C ARG A 151 17.18 3.82 18.88
N ASP A 152 17.86 3.36 17.83
CA ASP A 152 18.06 4.12 16.59
C ASP A 152 16.77 4.09 15.75
N ARG A 153 16.12 5.26 15.60
CA ARG A 153 14.83 5.42 14.91
C ARG A 153 14.91 5.01 13.43
N ASP A 154 16.00 5.32 12.73
CA ASP A 154 16.17 4.95 11.33
C ASP A 154 16.30 3.45 11.17
N ARG A 155 17.05 2.79 12.05
CA ARG A 155 17.16 1.32 12.08
C ARG A 155 15.81 0.67 12.36
N GLU A 156 15.07 1.15 13.35
CA GLU A 156 13.75 0.59 13.67
C GLU A 156 12.71 0.88 12.57
N ALA A 157 12.80 2.01 11.87
CA ALA A 157 11.98 2.27 10.69
C ALA A 157 12.24 1.23 9.57
N VAL A 158 13.49 0.88 9.31
CA VAL A 158 13.84 -0.18 8.34
C VAL A 158 13.29 -1.53 8.79
N ARG A 159 13.42 -1.88 10.08
CA ARG A 159 12.89 -3.15 10.63
C ARG A 159 11.38 -3.23 10.52
N LEU A 160 10.66 -2.16 10.87
CA LEU A 160 9.20 -2.11 10.76
C LEU A 160 8.76 -2.19 9.30
N HIS A 161 9.42 -1.49 8.38
CA HIS A 161 9.12 -1.56 6.95
C HIS A 161 9.29 -2.99 6.43
N ALA A 162 10.40 -3.64 6.76
CA ALA A 162 10.64 -5.04 6.37
C ALA A 162 9.60 -6.01 6.98
N LEU A 163 9.14 -5.76 8.20
CA LEU A 163 8.08 -6.54 8.84
C LEU A 163 6.75 -6.36 8.10
N ILE A 164 6.37 -5.13 7.74
CA ILE A 164 5.15 -4.82 6.98
C ILE A 164 5.17 -5.54 5.63
N ASP A 165 6.29 -5.46 4.90
CA ASP A 165 6.44 -6.11 3.60
C ASP A 165 6.38 -7.64 3.72
N GLY A 166 7.07 -8.22 4.70
CA GLY A 166 7.05 -9.65 4.96
C GLY A 166 5.66 -10.18 5.31
N LEU A 167 4.95 -9.50 6.23
CA LEU A 167 3.59 -9.86 6.62
C LEU A 167 2.61 -9.69 5.46
N SER A 168 2.80 -8.65 4.62
CA SER A 168 1.98 -8.43 3.43
C SER A 168 2.12 -9.56 2.42
N ILE A 169 3.35 -9.98 2.12
CA ILE A 169 3.61 -11.12 1.23
C ILE A 169 3.03 -12.42 1.81
N GLN A 170 3.26 -12.69 3.10
CA GLN A 170 2.74 -13.90 3.74
C GLN A 170 1.20 -13.91 3.76
N ALA A 171 0.56 -12.77 3.98
CA ALA A 171 -0.90 -12.65 3.91
C ALA A 171 -1.47 -12.99 2.52
N LEU A 172 -0.70 -12.77 1.45
CA LEU A 172 -1.09 -13.12 0.08
C LEU A 172 -0.85 -14.61 -0.23
N VAL A 173 0.28 -15.16 0.21
CA VAL A 173 0.72 -16.51 -0.15
C VAL A 173 0.11 -17.56 0.78
N SER A 174 0.02 -17.30 2.08
CA SER A 174 -0.37 -18.24 3.14
C SER A 174 -1.61 -17.77 3.90
N SER A 175 -2.69 -17.49 3.21
CA SER A 175 -3.89 -16.88 3.80
C SER A 175 -4.55 -17.69 4.92
N THR A 176 -4.31 -19.01 4.99
CA THR A 176 -4.79 -19.91 6.04
C THR A 176 -4.00 -19.75 7.33
N ASP A 177 -2.66 -19.64 7.23
CA ASP A 177 -1.77 -19.58 8.38
C ASP A 177 -1.60 -18.13 8.90
N MET A 178 -1.82 -17.14 8.03
CA MET A 178 -1.71 -15.72 8.33
C MET A 178 -3.09 -15.08 8.49
N SER A 179 -3.79 -15.47 9.58
CA SER A 179 -5.06 -14.86 9.96
C SER A 179 -4.87 -13.38 10.36
N PRO A 180 -5.92 -12.52 10.24
CA PRO A 180 -5.84 -11.14 10.72
C PRO A 180 -5.39 -11.02 12.18
N THR A 181 -5.83 -11.93 13.05
CA THR A 181 -5.43 -11.99 14.47
C THR A 181 -3.95 -12.26 14.61
N ARG A 182 -3.41 -13.24 13.89
CA ARG A 182 -1.98 -13.58 13.95
C ARG A 182 -1.10 -12.46 13.43
N ILE A 183 -1.52 -11.80 12.35
CA ILE A 183 -0.82 -10.62 11.82
C ILE A 183 -0.78 -9.52 12.89
N ARG A 184 -1.94 -9.20 13.49
CA ARG A 184 -2.05 -8.17 14.54
C ARG A 184 -1.17 -8.50 15.75
N GLU A 185 -1.19 -9.74 16.20
CA GLU A 185 -0.36 -10.19 17.33
C GLU A 185 1.13 -10.05 17.03
N THR A 186 1.57 -10.43 15.82
CA THR A 186 2.96 -10.27 15.39
C THR A 186 3.40 -8.81 15.39
N VAL A 187 2.56 -7.92 14.85
CA VAL A 187 2.81 -6.47 14.88
C VAL A 187 2.88 -5.96 16.31
N ARG A 188 1.93 -6.35 17.16
CA ARG A 188 1.85 -5.92 18.57
C ARG A 188 3.09 -6.35 19.38
N ILE A 189 3.56 -7.58 19.18
CA ILE A 189 4.80 -8.08 19.82
C ILE A 189 5.99 -7.21 19.39
N HIS A 190 6.15 -6.97 18.08
CA HIS A 190 7.23 -6.12 17.57
C HIS A 190 7.20 -4.71 18.15
N LEU A 191 6.01 -4.08 18.23
CA LEU A 191 5.88 -2.75 18.81
C LEU A 191 6.11 -2.73 20.33
N ALA A 192 5.69 -3.77 21.06
CA ALA A 192 5.96 -3.88 22.48
C ALA A 192 7.46 -4.01 22.77
N ASP A 193 8.21 -4.69 21.89
CA ASP A 193 9.66 -4.83 22.01
C ASP A 193 10.41 -3.51 21.83
N LEU A 194 9.82 -2.53 21.11
CA LEU A 194 10.45 -1.21 20.96
C LEU A 194 10.61 -0.46 22.26
N ALA A 195 9.76 -0.71 23.26
CA ALA A 195 9.85 -0.07 24.57
C ALA A 195 11.04 -0.58 25.41
N ASN A 196 11.62 -1.72 25.04
CA ASN A 196 12.76 -2.30 25.73
C ASN A 196 14.09 -1.80 25.14
N ASP A 197 15.14 -1.74 25.96
CA ASP A 197 16.49 -1.49 25.45
C ASP A 197 16.90 -2.58 24.46
N PRO A 198 17.62 -2.24 23.38
CA PRO A 198 18.15 -3.24 22.48
C PRO A 198 19.22 -4.09 23.17
N ASP A 199 19.15 -5.40 23.02
CA ASP A 199 20.19 -6.35 23.45
C ASP A 199 21.51 -6.12 22.70
#